data_c4ed897173f0336c7e781b7f340ab609
#
_entry.id   c4ed897173f0336c7e781b7f340ab609
#
_cell.length_a   1.000
_cell.length_b   1.000
_cell.length_c   1.000
_cell.angle_alpha   90.00
_cell.angle_beta   90.00
_cell.angle_gamma   90.00
#
_symmetry.space_group_name_H-M   'P 1'
#
loop_
_entity.id
_entity.type
_entity.pdbx_description
1 polymer ?
#
loop_
_entity_poly.entity_id
_entity_poly.type
_entity_poly.pdbx_seq_one_letter_code
_entity_poly.pdbx_strand_id
1 'polypeptide(L)'
;MKILFLHGFYASGQCVPAVALKEAFEGKAEVLTPDLPMHPKEAINFIRDLIDCEKPDVLVGNSCGSFYAQMIAPIVGLQALLGNPHFRMTEFLKPRIGAHQYKSPRKDGKQDFVIDEQLIAEFTDLEEHQFDNYNPKYKERIWGIFGEQDTLAHFEPLFLQYYSHSYHFPGGHTPTAEEVHMYYVPLIEKLMKERAI
;
A
#
# COMPACT_ATOMS: atom_id res chain seq x y z
N MET A 1 9.64 15.68 7.55
CA MET A 1 9.09 14.88 6.44
C MET A 1 8.15 13.84 7.01
N LYS A 2 7.07 13.51 6.26
CA LYS A 2 6.06 12.53 6.69
C LYS A 2 5.87 11.43 5.64
N ILE A 3 5.84 10.20 6.08
CA ILE A 3 5.59 9.02 5.26
C ILE A 3 4.22 8.47 5.69
N LEU A 4 3.31 8.25 4.75
CA LEU A 4 2.05 7.55 5.03
C LEU A 4 2.14 6.13 4.50
N PHE A 5 2.16 5.17 5.41
CA PHE A 5 2.18 3.74 5.10
C PHE A 5 0.78 3.14 5.16
N LEU A 6 0.38 2.45 4.09
CA LEU A 6 -0.89 1.77 3.92
C LEU A 6 -0.66 0.25 3.93
N HIS A 7 -1.23 -0.43 4.93
CA HIS A 7 -1.04 -1.86 5.14
C HIS A 7 -1.87 -2.75 4.20
N GLY A 8 -1.50 -4.03 4.11
CA GLY A 8 -2.24 -5.04 3.35
C GLY A 8 -3.57 -5.43 4.01
N PHE A 9 -4.42 -6.17 3.28
CA PHE A 9 -5.81 -6.47 3.64
C PHE A 9 -5.97 -7.14 5.02
N TYR A 10 -5.18 -8.18 5.31
CA TYR A 10 -5.22 -8.89 6.61
C TYR A 10 -4.35 -8.25 7.70
N ALA A 11 -3.76 -7.11 7.44
CA ALA A 11 -2.82 -6.46 8.33
C ALA A 11 -3.46 -5.27 9.07
N SER A 12 -2.64 -4.55 9.81
CA SER A 12 -2.96 -3.32 10.54
C SER A 12 -1.80 -2.33 10.47
N GLY A 13 -1.99 -1.16 11.04
CA GLY A 13 -0.92 -0.18 11.23
C GLY A 13 0.21 -0.62 12.19
N GLN A 14 0.13 -1.83 12.74
CA GLN A 14 1.14 -2.45 13.61
C GLN A 14 1.76 -3.72 12.98
N CYS A 15 1.59 -3.93 11.67
CA CYS A 15 2.24 -5.02 10.96
C CYS A 15 3.77 -4.83 10.88
N VAL A 16 4.49 -5.91 10.60
CA VAL A 16 5.96 -5.90 10.56
C VAL A 16 6.52 -4.78 9.68
N PRO A 17 6.07 -4.56 8.43
CA PRO A 17 6.59 -3.46 7.62
C PRO A 17 6.32 -2.07 8.21
N ALA A 18 5.18 -1.88 8.87
CA ALA A 18 4.83 -0.60 9.52
C ALA A 18 5.75 -0.27 10.68
N VAL A 19 6.05 -1.27 11.52
CA VAL A 19 6.97 -1.14 12.66
C VAL A 19 8.38 -0.88 12.17
N ALA A 20 8.86 -1.68 11.23
CA ALA A 20 10.21 -1.55 10.66
C ALA A 20 10.44 -0.17 10.01
N LEU A 21 9.44 0.38 9.30
CA LEU A 21 9.54 1.73 8.76
C LEU A 21 9.63 2.80 9.85
N LYS A 22 8.85 2.69 10.93
CA LYS A 22 8.95 3.63 12.06
C LYS A 22 10.34 3.61 12.69
N GLU A 23 10.90 2.42 12.92
CA GLU A 23 12.24 2.25 13.47
C GLU A 23 13.31 2.83 12.54
N ALA A 24 13.23 2.55 11.25
CA ALA A 24 14.20 3.02 10.25
C ALA A 24 14.23 4.55 10.10
N PHE A 25 13.08 5.20 10.25
CA PHE A 25 12.94 6.64 10.10
C PHE A 25 12.90 7.40 11.43
N GLU A 26 13.14 6.73 12.56
CA GLU A 26 13.21 7.40 13.86
C GLU A 26 14.22 8.56 13.85
N GLY A 27 13.78 9.73 14.29
CA GLY A 27 14.59 10.96 14.24
C GLY A 27 14.80 11.59 12.86
N LYS A 28 14.34 10.97 11.77
CA LYS A 28 14.49 11.47 10.39
C LYS A 28 13.18 11.92 9.75
N ALA A 29 12.11 11.15 9.93
CA ALA A 29 10.79 11.43 9.39
C ALA A 29 9.70 10.84 10.29
N GLU A 30 8.53 11.46 10.25
CA GLU A 30 7.33 10.90 10.88
C GLU A 30 6.73 9.82 9.98
N VAL A 31 6.45 8.63 10.53
CA VAL A 31 5.81 7.53 9.80
C VAL A 31 4.42 7.30 10.34
N LEU A 32 3.42 7.67 9.57
CA LEU A 32 2.01 7.47 9.86
C LEU A 32 1.60 6.07 9.40
N THR A 33 1.07 5.27 10.32
CA THR A 33 0.61 3.89 10.05
C THR A 33 -0.80 3.72 10.62
N PRO A 34 -1.83 4.21 9.92
CA PRO A 34 -3.21 4.06 10.36
C PRO A 34 -3.68 2.61 10.22
N ASP A 35 -4.69 2.25 11.01
CA ASP A 35 -5.52 1.09 10.71
C ASP A 35 -6.56 1.49 9.67
N LEU A 36 -6.52 0.86 8.51
CA LEU A 36 -7.44 1.17 7.42
C LEU A 36 -8.83 0.58 7.68
N PRO A 37 -9.91 1.27 7.30
CA PRO A 37 -11.24 0.68 7.23
C PRO A 37 -11.26 -0.57 6.35
N MET A 38 -12.15 -1.52 6.68
CA MET A 38 -12.27 -2.78 5.93
C MET A 38 -12.88 -2.54 4.54
N HIS A 39 -13.93 -1.73 4.48
CA HIS A 39 -14.61 -1.41 3.23
C HIS A 39 -13.79 -0.45 2.37
N PRO A 40 -13.51 -0.79 1.09
CA PRO A 40 -12.53 -0.06 0.30
C PRO A 40 -12.95 1.38 -0.03
N LYS A 41 -14.26 1.67 -0.15
CA LYS A 41 -14.74 3.04 -0.35
C LYS A 41 -14.51 3.90 0.90
N GLU A 42 -14.74 3.33 2.07
CA GLU A 42 -14.44 4.00 3.35
C GLU A 42 -12.92 4.19 3.51
N ALA A 43 -12.13 3.18 3.14
CA ALA A 43 -10.67 3.26 3.21
C ALA A 43 -10.12 4.40 2.32
N ILE A 44 -10.61 4.53 1.09
CA ILE A 44 -10.20 5.62 0.18
C ILE A 44 -10.54 7.00 0.77
N ASN A 45 -11.76 7.17 1.29
CA ASN A 45 -12.16 8.44 1.91
C ASN A 45 -11.30 8.74 3.13
N PHE A 46 -11.11 7.76 4.01
CA PHE A 46 -10.27 7.89 5.20
C PHE A 46 -8.81 8.27 4.84
N ILE A 47 -8.22 7.61 3.82
CA ILE A 47 -6.86 7.91 3.38
C ILE A 47 -6.77 9.34 2.82
N ARG A 48 -7.75 9.79 2.05
CA ARG A 48 -7.79 11.15 1.49
C ARG A 48 -7.92 12.20 2.59
N ASP A 49 -8.81 12.00 3.55
CA ASP A 49 -8.98 12.89 4.70
C ASP A 49 -7.67 12.97 5.52
N LEU A 50 -7.02 11.83 5.72
CA LEU A 50 -5.73 11.77 6.42
C LEU A 50 -4.63 12.51 5.65
N ILE A 51 -4.57 12.37 4.32
CA ILE A 51 -3.62 13.11 3.48
C ILE A 51 -3.88 14.61 3.58
N ASP A 52 -5.15 15.03 3.59
CA ASP A 52 -5.53 16.43 3.69
C ASP A 52 -5.18 17.04 5.06
N CYS A 53 -5.29 16.27 6.12
CA CYS A 53 -4.92 16.70 7.48
C CYS A 53 -3.40 16.69 7.70
N GLU A 54 -2.75 15.60 7.37
CA GLU A 54 -1.37 15.32 7.76
C GLU A 54 -0.33 15.79 6.74
N LYS A 55 -0.75 15.99 5.48
CA LYS A 55 0.11 16.43 4.37
C LYS A 55 1.39 15.58 4.24
N PRO A 56 1.28 14.27 4.05
CA PRO A 56 2.46 13.41 3.88
C PRO A 56 3.26 13.80 2.64
N ASP A 57 4.54 13.49 2.66
CA ASP A 57 5.45 13.75 1.55
C ASP A 57 5.45 12.60 0.52
N VAL A 58 5.21 11.37 0.97
CA VAL A 58 5.21 10.16 0.15
C VAL A 58 4.21 9.14 0.68
N LEU A 59 3.59 8.40 -0.24
CA LEU A 59 2.78 7.23 0.09
C LEU A 59 3.63 5.96 -0.05
N VAL A 60 3.50 5.05 0.90
CA VAL A 60 4.09 3.71 0.83
C VAL A 60 2.97 2.71 1.06
N GLY A 61 2.77 1.78 0.14
CA GLY A 61 1.78 0.73 0.29
C GLY A 61 2.41 -0.66 0.32
N ASN A 62 1.70 -1.64 0.87
CA ASN A 62 1.98 -3.06 0.67
C ASN A 62 0.71 -3.81 0.31
N SER A 63 0.75 -4.64 -0.74
CA SER A 63 -0.40 -5.46 -1.17
C SER A 63 -1.65 -4.60 -1.48
N CYS A 64 -2.75 -4.80 -0.76
CA CYS A 64 -3.95 -3.96 -0.83
C CYS A 64 -3.67 -2.48 -0.53
N GLY A 65 -2.74 -2.17 0.38
CA GLY A 65 -2.28 -0.80 0.63
C GLY A 65 -1.65 -0.16 -0.60
N SER A 66 -0.95 -0.95 -1.42
CA SER A 66 -0.42 -0.51 -2.72
C SER A 66 -1.52 -0.24 -3.76
N PHE A 67 -2.60 -1.03 -3.74
CA PHE A 67 -3.79 -0.78 -4.55
C PHE A 67 -4.38 0.60 -4.27
N TYR A 68 -4.56 0.96 -2.99
CA TYR A 68 -5.04 2.30 -2.61
C TYR A 68 -4.03 3.41 -2.94
N ALA A 69 -2.75 3.19 -2.65
CA ALA A 69 -1.71 4.18 -2.93
C ALA A 69 -1.64 4.53 -4.43
N GLN A 70 -1.72 3.52 -5.30
CA GLN A 70 -1.73 3.68 -6.75
C GLN A 70 -2.93 4.51 -7.23
N MET A 71 -4.13 4.28 -6.69
CA MET A 71 -5.34 5.02 -7.07
C MET A 71 -5.30 6.47 -6.59
N ILE A 72 -4.76 6.73 -5.41
CA ILE A 72 -4.83 8.03 -4.73
C ILE A 72 -3.67 8.95 -5.12
N ALA A 73 -2.45 8.42 -5.24
CA ALA A 73 -1.24 9.22 -5.48
C ALA A 73 -1.35 10.18 -6.69
N PRO A 74 -1.88 9.76 -7.86
CA PRO A 74 -2.04 10.66 -9.00
C PRO A 74 -3.06 11.78 -8.76
N ILE A 75 -4.09 11.55 -7.94
CA ILE A 75 -5.14 12.52 -7.65
C ILE A 75 -4.61 13.62 -6.73
N VAL A 76 -3.89 13.21 -5.68
CA VAL A 76 -3.39 14.13 -4.65
C VAL A 76 -2.01 14.72 -4.95
N GLY A 77 -1.38 14.30 -6.03
CA GLY A 77 -0.10 14.85 -6.47
C GLY A 77 1.13 14.29 -5.74
N LEU A 78 1.02 13.15 -5.07
CA LEU A 78 2.11 12.53 -4.31
C LEU A 78 2.90 11.50 -5.14
N GLN A 79 4.13 11.25 -4.70
CA GLN A 79 4.91 10.09 -5.13
C GLN A 79 4.51 8.88 -4.29
N ALA A 80 4.71 7.66 -4.83
CA ALA A 80 4.40 6.43 -4.09
C ALA A 80 5.42 5.32 -4.33
N LEU A 81 5.67 4.51 -3.28
CA LEU A 81 6.30 3.20 -3.38
C LEU A 81 5.25 2.11 -3.13
N LEU A 82 5.08 1.24 -4.11
CA LEU A 82 4.12 0.14 -4.08
C LEU A 82 4.86 -1.18 -3.84
N GLY A 83 4.75 -1.74 -2.64
CA GLY A 83 5.29 -3.04 -2.30
C GLY A 83 4.30 -4.16 -2.64
N ASN A 84 4.72 -5.12 -3.45
CA ASN A 84 3.92 -6.27 -3.86
C ASN A 84 2.46 -5.90 -4.16
N PRO A 85 2.19 -4.93 -5.06
CA PRO A 85 0.85 -4.40 -5.28
C PRO A 85 -0.11 -5.51 -5.73
N HIS A 86 -1.29 -5.56 -5.10
CA HIS A 86 -2.31 -6.53 -5.45
C HIS A 86 -3.47 -5.85 -6.19
N PHE A 87 -3.50 -5.92 -7.51
CA PHE A 87 -4.46 -5.22 -8.37
C PHE A 87 -5.76 -6.00 -8.68
N ARG A 88 -5.93 -7.20 -8.10
CA ARG A 88 -7.07 -8.10 -8.31
C ARG A 88 -7.64 -8.59 -6.97
N MET A 89 -8.06 -7.65 -6.12
CA MET A 89 -8.58 -7.96 -4.79
C MET A 89 -9.87 -8.79 -4.85
N THR A 90 -10.70 -8.57 -5.87
CA THR A 90 -11.92 -9.35 -6.12
C THR A 90 -11.63 -10.85 -6.27
N GLU A 91 -10.65 -11.21 -7.10
CA GLU A 91 -10.24 -12.60 -7.29
C GLU A 91 -9.65 -13.20 -6.02
N PHE A 92 -8.90 -12.40 -5.27
CA PHE A 92 -8.31 -12.81 -4.00
C PHE A 92 -9.37 -13.06 -2.93
N LEU A 93 -10.43 -12.24 -2.85
CA LEU A 93 -11.42 -12.28 -1.79
C LEU A 93 -12.55 -13.30 -2.05
N LYS A 94 -12.98 -13.50 -3.31
CA LYS A 94 -14.08 -14.43 -3.66
C LYS A 94 -14.00 -15.81 -3.00
N PRO A 95 -12.86 -16.52 -2.99
CA PRO A 95 -12.76 -17.84 -2.34
C PRO A 95 -12.66 -17.77 -0.81
N ARG A 96 -12.74 -16.57 -0.21
CA ARG A 96 -12.50 -16.31 1.21
C ARG A 96 -13.71 -15.69 1.93
N ILE A 97 -14.92 -15.85 1.38
CA ILE A 97 -16.14 -15.40 2.05
C ILE A 97 -16.27 -16.07 3.41
N GLY A 98 -16.57 -15.28 4.47
CA GLY A 98 -16.75 -15.75 5.83
C GLY A 98 -15.99 -14.94 6.87
N ALA A 99 -15.92 -15.47 8.10
CA ALA A 99 -15.26 -14.85 9.23
C ALA A 99 -13.73 -15.05 9.18
N HIS A 100 -13.00 -13.98 9.48
CA HIS A 100 -11.55 -13.94 9.49
C HIS A 100 -11.02 -13.14 10.66
N GLN A 101 -9.69 -13.21 10.86
CA GLN A 101 -8.98 -12.39 11.84
C GLN A 101 -7.83 -11.63 11.19
N TYR A 102 -7.55 -10.44 11.68
CA TYR A 102 -6.35 -9.69 11.33
C TYR A 102 -5.10 -10.43 11.83
N LYS A 103 -4.05 -10.43 11.03
CA LYS A 103 -2.77 -11.06 11.35
C LYS A 103 -1.86 -10.21 12.25
N SER A 104 -2.23 -8.96 12.46
CA SER A 104 -1.53 -8.05 13.36
C SER A 104 -2.55 -7.27 14.21
N PRO A 105 -2.16 -6.86 15.46
CA PRO A 105 -3.08 -6.20 16.36
C PRO A 105 -3.50 -4.84 15.80
N ARG A 106 -4.78 -4.49 15.98
CA ARG A 106 -5.31 -3.17 15.63
C ARG A 106 -5.39 -2.28 16.86
N LYS A 107 -5.25 -0.97 16.65
CA LYS A 107 -5.36 0.04 17.73
C LYS A 107 -6.78 0.13 18.32
N ASP A 108 -7.80 -0.16 17.50
CA ASP A 108 -9.21 -0.19 17.92
C ASP A 108 -9.59 -1.46 18.69
N GLY A 109 -8.67 -2.43 18.81
CA GLY A 109 -8.88 -3.72 19.48
C GLY A 109 -9.73 -4.72 18.69
N LYS A 110 -10.23 -4.37 17.52
CA LYS A 110 -11.02 -5.28 16.67
C LYS A 110 -10.08 -6.26 15.96
N GLN A 111 -10.22 -7.54 16.29
CA GLN A 111 -9.44 -8.60 15.63
C GLN A 111 -10.23 -9.38 14.60
N ASP A 112 -11.56 -9.42 14.73
CA ASP A 112 -12.42 -10.19 13.83
C ASP A 112 -13.03 -9.29 12.75
N PHE A 113 -13.19 -9.86 11.55
CA PHE A 113 -13.91 -9.22 10.45
C PHE A 113 -14.56 -10.27 9.55
N VAL A 114 -15.43 -9.85 8.66
CA VAL A 114 -16.14 -10.71 7.72
C VAL A 114 -15.84 -10.26 6.30
N ILE A 115 -15.51 -11.20 5.44
CA ILE A 115 -15.50 -11.01 3.99
C ILE A 115 -16.89 -11.44 3.50
N ASP A 116 -17.65 -10.50 2.97
CA ASP A 116 -18.98 -10.72 2.44
C ASP A 116 -19.10 -10.30 0.95
N GLU A 117 -20.25 -10.53 0.37
CA GLU A 117 -20.52 -10.18 -1.02
C GLU A 117 -20.49 -8.67 -1.27
N GLN A 118 -20.88 -7.86 -0.28
CA GLN A 118 -20.83 -6.40 -0.40
C GLN A 118 -19.39 -5.91 -0.52
N LEU A 119 -18.50 -6.40 0.34
CA LEU A 119 -17.07 -6.09 0.29
C LEU A 119 -16.46 -6.45 -1.06
N ILE A 120 -16.80 -7.63 -1.60
CA ILE A 120 -16.33 -8.09 -2.91
C ILE A 120 -16.86 -7.17 -4.01
N ALA A 121 -18.15 -6.80 -3.98
CA ALA A 121 -18.75 -5.91 -4.97
C ALA A 121 -18.08 -4.51 -4.96
N GLU A 122 -17.77 -3.97 -3.78
CA GLU A 122 -17.07 -2.71 -3.65
C GLU A 122 -15.65 -2.75 -4.22
N PHE A 123 -14.90 -3.85 -4.02
CA PHE A 123 -13.59 -4.03 -4.66
C PHE A 123 -13.72 -4.19 -6.17
N THR A 124 -14.74 -4.92 -6.66
CA THR A 124 -14.98 -5.08 -8.10
C THR A 124 -15.18 -3.73 -8.78
N ASP A 125 -16.03 -2.87 -8.22
CA ASP A 125 -16.28 -1.51 -8.70
C ASP A 125 -14.98 -0.67 -8.76
N LEU A 126 -14.14 -0.75 -7.71
CA LEU A 126 -12.88 -0.02 -7.69
C LEU A 126 -11.84 -0.57 -8.66
N GLU A 127 -11.77 -1.89 -8.84
CA GLU A 127 -10.85 -2.54 -9.78
C GLU A 127 -11.13 -2.15 -11.23
N GLU A 128 -12.40 -2.01 -11.61
CA GLU A 128 -12.80 -1.56 -12.96
C GLU A 128 -12.29 -0.15 -13.26
N HIS A 129 -12.13 0.69 -12.23
CA HIS A 129 -11.76 2.10 -12.34
C HIS A 129 -10.37 2.44 -11.78
N GLN A 130 -9.59 1.43 -11.36
CA GLN A 130 -8.35 1.66 -10.61
C GLN A 130 -7.27 2.46 -11.35
N PHE A 131 -7.29 2.49 -12.67
CA PHE A 131 -6.35 3.24 -13.52
C PHE A 131 -6.97 4.45 -14.24
N ASP A 132 -8.26 4.78 -14.00
CA ASP A 132 -8.93 5.90 -14.68
C ASP A 132 -8.25 7.25 -14.41
N ASN A 133 -7.64 7.40 -13.23
CA ASN A 133 -6.90 8.59 -12.85
C ASN A 133 -5.40 8.52 -13.24
N TYR A 134 -5.00 7.53 -14.04
CA TYR A 134 -3.64 7.47 -14.54
C TYR A 134 -3.30 8.74 -15.33
N ASN A 135 -2.12 9.28 -15.03
CA ASN A 135 -1.60 10.44 -15.72
C ASN A 135 -0.12 10.19 -16.04
N PRO A 136 0.32 10.33 -17.32
CA PRO A 136 1.70 10.05 -17.73
C PRO A 136 2.78 10.75 -16.92
N LYS A 137 2.49 11.92 -16.32
CA LYS A 137 3.44 12.63 -15.43
C LYS A 137 3.80 11.83 -14.16
N TYR A 138 2.98 10.84 -13.79
CA TYR A 138 3.26 9.97 -12.64
C TYR A 138 3.97 8.69 -13.02
N LYS A 139 4.22 8.45 -14.31
CA LYS A 139 4.92 7.28 -14.81
C LYS A 139 6.26 7.04 -14.09
N GLU A 140 7.00 8.12 -13.83
CA GLU A 140 8.29 8.12 -13.16
C GLU A 140 8.20 8.36 -11.63
N ARG A 141 7.01 8.66 -11.11
CA ARG A 141 6.82 9.08 -9.71
C ARG A 141 6.18 8.01 -8.83
N ILE A 142 5.69 6.95 -9.43
CA ILE A 142 5.14 5.79 -8.74
C ILE A 142 6.06 4.61 -9.04
N TRP A 143 6.67 4.07 -7.99
CA TRP A 143 7.64 3.01 -8.07
C TRP A 143 7.07 1.71 -7.51
N GLY A 144 7.42 0.58 -8.09
CA GLY A 144 7.06 -0.76 -7.62
C GLY A 144 8.26 -1.49 -7.04
N ILE A 145 8.06 -2.23 -5.96
CA ILE A 145 9.04 -3.18 -5.43
C ILE A 145 8.36 -4.54 -5.24
N PHE A 146 8.96 -5.58 -5.82
CA PHE A 146 8.36 -6.91 -5.97
C PHE A 146 9.23 -7.97 -5.31
N GLY A 147 8.61 -8.82 -4.49
CA GLY A 147 9.26 -9.97 -3.88
C GLY A 147 9.42 -11.11 -4.89
N GLU A 148 10.66 -11.57 -5.10
CA GLU A 148 10.95 -12.67 -6.04
C GLU A 148 10.32 -14.00 -5.61
N GLN A 149 10.00 -14.14 -4.32
CA GLN A 149 9.32 -15.31 -3.73
C GLN A 149 7.85 -15.03 -3.40
N ASP A 150 7.27 -13.94 -3.92
CA ASP A 150 5.84 -13.67 -3.75
C ASP A 150 5.01 -14.71 -4.51
N THR A 151 4.13 -15.40 -3.80
CA THR A 151 3.21 -16.40 -4.37
C THR A 151 1.77 -15.89 -4.48
N LEU A 152 1.50 -14.64 -4.10
CA LEU A 152 0.15 -14.08 -4.04
C LEU A 152 -0.11 -12.98 -5.07
N ALA A 153 0.90 -12.18 -5.42
CA ALA A 153 0.72 -10.98 -6.23
C ALA A 153 1.76 -10.90 -7.35
N HIS A 154 1.42 -11.44 -8.51
CA HIS A 154 2.26 -11.43 -9.72
C HIS A 154 1.84 -10.33 -10.70
N PHE A 155 1.77 -9.07 -10.23
CA PHE A 155 1.21 -7.96 -11.00
C PHE A 155 2.26 -7.01 -11.59
N GLU A 156 3.54 -7.35 -11.55
CA GLU A 156 4.58 -6.52 -12.17
C GLU A 156 4.34 -6.27 -13.68
N PRO A 157 3.90 -7.26 -14.50
CA PRO A 157 3.60 -6.99 -15.90
C PRO A 157 2.47 -5.97 -16.11
N LEU A 158 1.46 -5.95 -15.22
CA LEU A 158 0.41 -4.95 -15.24
C LEU A 158 0.92 -3.58 -14.77
N PHE A 159 1.71 -3.55 -13.70
CA PHE A 159 2.36 -2.34 -13.18
C PHE A 159 3.18 -1.64 -14.27
N LEU A 160 4.00 -2.38 -15.01
CA LEU A 160 4.88 -1.86 -16.06
C LEU A 160 4.13 -1.31 -17.29
N GLN A 161 2.82 -1.54 -17.42
CA GLN A 161 2.01 -0.86 -18.44
C GLN A 161 1.79 0.62 -18.12
N TYR A 162 1.87 0.99 -16.85
CA TYR A 162 1.58 2.35 -16.36
C TYR A 162 2.81 3.07 -15.81
N TYR A 163 3.75 2.35 -15.18
CA TYR A 163 4.87 2.91 -14.42
C TYR A 163 6.21 2.33 -14.87
N SER A 164 7.30 3.10 -14.71
CA SER A 164 8.61 2.74 -15.29
C SER A 164 9.59 2.12 -14.28
N HIS A 165 9.44 2.40 -12.99
CA HIS A 165 10.42 1.98 -11.99
C HIS A 165 9.97 0.72 -11.26
N SER A 166 10.56 -0.42 -11.63
CA SER A 166 10.37 -1.71 -10.97
C SER A 166 11.67 -2.13 -10.29
N TYR A 167 11.56 -2.52 -9.03
CA TYR A 167 12.65 -3.01 -8.18
C TYR A 167 12.27 -4.37 -7.61
N HIS A 168 13.28 -5.16 -7.22
CA HIS A 168 13.07 -6.51 -6.68
C HIS A 168 13.79 -6.70 -5.36
N PHE A 169 13.28 -7.63 -4.55
CA PHE A 169 13.94 -8.11 -3.34
C PHE A 169 13.70 -9.62 -3.18
N PRO A 170 14.60 -10.35 -2.52
CA PRO A 170 14.56 -11.83 -2.48
C PRO A 170 13.46 -12.39 -1.56
N GLY A 171 12.54 -11.58 -1.06
CA GLY A 171 11.48 -11.95 -0.12
C GLY A 171 10.16 -12.34 -0.76
N GLY A 172 9.18 -12.63 0.11
CA GLY A 172 7.82 -12.99 -0.26
C GLY A 172 6.85 -11.80 -0.30
N HIS A 173 5.54 -12.11 -0.16
CA HIS A 173 4.47 -11.11 -0.26
C HIS A 173 4.50 -10.04 0.84
N THR A 174 4.86 -10.42 2.05
CA THR A 174 5.03 -9.48 3.17
C THR A 174 6.51 -9.40 3.51
N PRO A 175 7.15 -8.24 3.32
CA PRO A 175 8.57 -8.11 3.65
C PRO A 175 8.81 -8.24 5.16
N THR A 176 9.93 -8.86 5.51
CA THR A 176 10.46 -8.88 6.88
C THR A 176 10.98 -7.51 7.27
N ALA A 177 11.27 -7.30 8.56
CA ALA A 177 11.88 -6.06 9.03
C ALA A 177 13.23 -5.78 8.36
N GLU A 178 14.06 -6.81 8.21
CA GLU A 178 15.37 -6.71 7.54
C GLU A 178 15.21 -6.31 6.06
N GLU A 179 14.27 -6.92 5.35
CA GLU A 179 13.98 -6.59 3.95
C GLU A 179 13.45 -5.16 3.80
N VAL A 180 12.62 -4.69 4.74
CA VAL A 180 12.18 -3.29 4.77
C VAL A 180 13.39 -2.36 4.90
N HIS A 181 14.28 -2.60 5.85
CA HIS A 181 15.47 -1.78 6.05
C HIS A 181 16.40 -1.81 4.83
N MET A 182 16.59 -2.97 4.22
CA MET A 182 17.56 -3.18 3.15
C MET A 182 17.05 -2.68 1.79
N TYR A 183 15.76 -2.83 1.49
CA TYR A 183 15.22 -2.60 0.15
C TYR A 183 14.21 -1.45 0.07
N TYR A 184 13.29 -1.30 1.05
CA TYR A 184 12.28 -0.27 1.00
C TYR A 184 12.80 1.11 1.43
N VAL A 185 13.55 1.15 2.52
CA VAL A 185 14.07 2.41 3.09
C VAL A 185 14.91 3.21 2.07
N PRO A 186 15.88 2.60 1.35
CA PRO A 186 16.66 3.35 0.36
C PRO A 186 15.81 3.92 -0.80
N LEU A 187 14.76 3.18 -1.23
CA LEU A 187 13.86 3.65 -2.27
C LEU A 187 12.98 4.81 -1.78
N ILE A 188 12.47 4.73 -0.56
CA ILE A 188 11.70 5.81 0.06
C ILE A 188 12.55 7.06 0.21
N GLU A 189 13.78 6.95 0.72
CA GLU A 189 14.73 8.06 0.84
C GLU A 189 15.04 8.70 -0.52
N LYS A 190 15.15 7.89 -1.57
CA LYS A 190 15.37 8.38 -2.94
C LYS A 190 14.16 9.15 -3.47
N LEU A 191 12.95 8.58 -3.35
CA LEU A 191 11.70 9.25 -3.72
C LEU A 191 11.55 10.61 -3.02
N MET A 192 11.83 10.66 -1.72
CA MET A 192 11.73 11.89 -0.92
C MET A 192 12.73 12.96 -1.37
N LYS A 193 13.91 12.58 -1.86
CA LYS A 193 14.92 13.52 -2.41
C LYS A 193 14.50 14.05 -3.77
N GLU A 194 13.95 13.22 -4.65
CA GLU A 194 13.52 13.62 -6.00
C GLU A 194 12.33 14.61 -5.97
N ARG A 195 11.55 14.67 -4.88
CA ARG A 195 10.50 15.66 -4.67
C ARG A 195 11.05 17.07 -4.40
N ALA A 196 12.25 17.17 -3.85
CA ALA A 196 12.85 18.42 -3.40
C ALA A 196 13.45 19.27 -4.55
N ILE A 197 13.40 18.76 -5.78
CA ILE A 197 13.85 19.45 -7.01
C ILE A 197 12.63 19.87 -7.84
#